data_44d5ac3b35f68135ab86cafe338e6011
#
_entry.id   44d5ac3b35f68135ab86cafe338e6011
#
_cell.length_a   1.000
_cell.length_b   1.000
_cell.length_c   1.000
_cell.angle_alpha   90.00
_cell.angle_beta   90.00
_cell.angle_gamma   90.00
#
_symmetry.space_group_name_H-M   'P 1'
#
loop_
_entity.id
_entity.type
_entity.pdbx_description
1 polymer ?
#
loop_
_entity_poly.entity_id
_entity_poly.type
_entity_poly.pdbx_seq_one_letter_code
_entity_poly.pdbx_strand_id
1 'polypeptide(L)'
;MSLTRRSLAGLLALAPSSAWASGGPLIAAASDLTGALPLIASRFRRAGGGPVRLTFGSSGALTRQIEAGAPFEVFLSADASLVQRLVRSGRAEGPGMDYGRGRLMLYARKGSPVRATGAGPELVRALRDGRLRKLAIANPDHAPYGRAAREALRALGVWDLAEPRLVLGDSAAQAARFALTGGAEAGLVPLSLALTPELAGAGAHGRLDPALYAPLVQSAAVLRGAGREARAFFAFLGSREARAVLRDFGLAPEGSA
;
A
#
# COMPACT_ATOMS: atom_id res chain seq x y z
N MET A 1 14.75 -80.29 -8.98
CA MET A 1 15.67 -79.13 -8.74
C MET A 1 14.93 -77.84 -8.99
N SER A 2 14.46 -77.21 -7.94
CA SER A 2 13.64 -75.97 -8.00
C SER A 2 14.46 -74.82 -7.41
N LEU A 3 14.75 -73.81 -8.22
CA LEU A 3 15.42 -72.56 -7.82
C LEU A 3 14.35 -71.47 -7.44
N THR A 4 14.32 -71.16 -6.18
CA THR A 4 13.49 -70.07 -5.63
C THR A 4 14.12 -68.70 -5.91
N ARG A 5 13.43 -67.87 -6.64
CA ARG A 5 13.77 -66.42 -6.82
C ARG A 5 13.25 -65.62 -5.63
N ARG A 6 14.14 -65.16 -4.78
CA ARG A 6 13.85 -64.11 -3.77
C ARG A 6 13.86 -62.77 -4.42
N SER A 7 12.69 -62.15 -4.54
CA SER A 7 12.55 -60.77 -4.96
C SER A 7 12.85 -59.83 -3.80
N LEU A 8 13.94 -59.07 -3.93
CA LEU A 8 14.25 -57.93 -3.03
C LEU A 8 13.46 -56.74 -3.52
N ALA A 9 12.37 -56.37 -2.82
CA ALA A 9 11.66 -55.12 -3.03
C ALA A 9 12.38 -53.99 -2.25
N GLY A 10 13.19 -53.21 -2.96
CA GLY A 10 13.78 -51.99 -2.39
C GLY A 10 12.72 -50.91 -2.32
N LEU A 11 12.28 -50.55 -1.11
CA LEU A 11 11.50 -49.33 -0.87
C LEU A 11 12.41 -48.09 -1.08
N LEU A 12 12.30 -47.42 -2.23
CA LEU A 12 12.79 -46.06 -2.38
C LEU A 12 11.85 -45.14 -1.62
N ALA A 13 12.26 -44.67 -0.45
CA ALA A 13 11.64 -43.58 0.25
C ALA A 13 11.88 -42.27 -0.55
N LEU A 14 10.91 -41.85 -1.34
CA LEU A 14 10.88 -40.50 -1.91
C LEU A 14 10.68 -39.51 -0.76
N ALA A 15 11.79 -38.91 -0.28
CA ALA A 15 11.72 -37.71 0.54
C ALA A 15 11.10 -36.61 -0.31
N PRO A 16 10.05 -35.90 0.17
CA PRO A 16 9.53 -34.73 -0.56
C PRO A 16 10.63 -33.68 -0.58
N SER A 17 11.25 -33.50 -1.73
CA SER A 17 12.12 -32.37 -1.99
C SER A 17 11.24 -31.10 -1.97
N SER A 18 11.17 -30.41 -0.83
CA SER A 18 10.66 -29.07 -0.74
C SER A 18 11.64 -28.10 -1.43
N ALA A 19 11.79 -28.24 -2.73
CA ALA A 19 12.35 -27.23 -3.60
C ALA A 19 11.34 -26.09 -3.70
N TRP A 20 11.14 -25.36 -2.62
CA TRP A 20 10.46 -24.07 -2.66
C TRP A 20 11.41 -23.07 -3.31
N ALA A 21 10.94 -22.60 -4.47
CA ALA A 21 11.61 -21.70 -5.37
C ALA A 21 12.47 -20.64 -4.67
N SER A 22 13.63 -20.40 -5.23
CA SER A 22 14.67 -19.38 -4.98
C SER A 22 14.21 -17.91 -5.12
N GLY A 23 13.04 -17.58 -4.64
CA GLY A 23 12.55 -16.20 -4.64
C GLY A 23 12.06 -15.84 -3.25
N GLY A 24 12.82 -15.08 -2.45
CA GLY A 24 12.55 -14.64 -1.09
C GLY A 24 11.08 -14.43 -0.65
N PRO A 25 10.81 -14.01 0.58
CA PRO A 25 9.48 -13.92 1.16
C PRO A 25 8.55 -13.01 0.34
N LEU A 26 7.26 -13.36 0.30
CA LEU A 26 6.24 -12.60 -0.39
C LEU A 26 5.63 -11.56 0.56
N ILE A 27 5.80 -10.29 0.22
CA ILE A 27 5.38 -9.16 1.03
C ILE A 27 4.16 -8.50 0.38
N ALA A 28 3.03 -8.49 1.08
CA ALA A 28 1.85 -7.72 0.69
C ALA A 28 1.96 -6.30 1.21
N ALA A 29 1.81 -5.30 0.35
CA ALA A 29 1.95 -3.90 0.73
C ALA A 29 0.88 -3.00 0.13
N ALA A 30 0.42 -2.05 0.92
CA ALA A 30 -0.44 -0.98 0.45
C ALA A 30 0.22 -0.23 -0.72
N SER A 31 -0.55 0.08 -1.73
CA SER A 31 -0.05 0.62 -3.01
C SER A 31 0.55 2.03 -2.91
N ASP A 32 0.30 2.74 -1.83
CA ASP A 32 0.96 4.02 -1.53
C ASP A 32 2.46 3.86 -1.20
N LEU A 33 2.92 2.62 -0.97
CA LEU A 33 4.32 2.27 -0.73
C LEU A 33 5.10 1.92 -2.02
N THR A 34 4.50 2.00 -3.20
CA THR A 34 5.15 1.61 -4.48
C THR A 34 6.44 2.37 -4.75
N GLY A 35 6.58 3.62 -4.27
CA GLY A 35 7.83 4.38 -4.35
C GLY A 35 8.83 4.04 -3.24
N ALA A 36 8.37 3.90 -2.00
CA ALA A 36 9.23 3.76 -0.82
C ALA A 36 9.74 2.32 -0.60
N LEU A 37 8.85 1.33 -0.71
CA LEU A 37 9.17 -0.04 -0.28
C LEU A 37 10.25 -0.72 -1.14
N PRO A 38 10.35 -0.51 -2.47
CA PRO A 38 11.47 -1.01 -3.26
C PRO A 38 12.83 -0.46 -2.80
N LEU A 39 12.89 0.80 -2.37
CA LEU A 39 14.10 1.40 -1.81
C LEU A 39 14.46 0.78 -0.46
N ILE A 40 13.47 0.53 0.40
CA ILE A 40 13.67 -0.18 1.68
C ILE A 40 14.17 -1.60 1.42
N ALA A 41 13.56 -2.34 0.49
CA ALA A 41 14.01 -3.67 0.11
C ALA A 41 15.44 -3.68 -0.42
N SER A 42 15.83 -2.67 -1.22
CA SER A 42 17.20 -2.50 -1.68
C SER A 42 18.17 -2.23 -0.52
N ARG A 43 17.79 -1.41 0.47
CA ARG A 43 18.62 -1.14 1.66
C ARG A 43 18.74 -2.40 2.53
N PHE A 44 17.65 -3.16 2.70
CA PHE A 44 17.67 -4.44 3.40
C PHE A 44 18.70 -5.40 2.80
N ARG A 45 18.72 -5.54 1.45
CA ARG A 45 19.72 -6.37 0.77
C ARG A 45 21.15 -5.88 1.01
N ARG A 46 21.40 -4.58 0.98
CA ARG A 46 22.74 -4.02 1.27
C ARG A 46 23.17 -4.23 2.72
N ALA A 47 22.22 -4.35 3.64
CA ALA A 47 22.45 -4.68 5.04
C ALA A 47 22.65 -6.19 5.31
N GLY A 48 22.77 -7.02 4.25
CA GLY A 48 22.99 -8.47 4.36
C GLY A 48 21.71 -9.31 4.35
N GLY A 49 20.54 -8.71 4.16
CA GLY A 49 19.28 -9.43 3.97
C GLY A 49 19.13 -10.03 2.58
N GLY A 50 18.26 -11.03 2.46
CA GLY A 50 17.94 -11.69 1.19
C GLY A 50 17.01 -10.88 0.28
N PRO A 51 16.71 -11.38 -0.94
CA PRO A 51 15.70 -10.78 -1.80
C PRO A 51 14.31 -10.93 -1.21
N VAL A 52 13.45 -9.95 -1.44
CA VAL A 52 12.01 -9.99 -1.10
C VAL A 52 11.17 -9.76 -2.35
N ARG A 53 9.99 -10.38 -2.42
CA ARG A 53 9.03 -10.18 -3.50
C ARG A 53 7.91 -9.28 -3.01
N LEU A 54 7.71 -8.16 -3.69
CA LEU A 54 6.72 -7.15 -3.30
C LEU A 54 5.46 -7.27 -4.15
N THR A 55 4.31 -7.35 -3.50
CA THR A 55 2.99 -7.31 -4.14
C THR A 55 2.22 -6.11 -3.60
N PHE A 56 1.77 -5.24 -4.50
CA PHE A 56 1.06 -4.02 -4.15
C PHE A 56 -0.42 -4.10 -4.48
N GLY A 57 -1.26 -3.57 -3.58
CA GLY A 57 -2.70 -3.52 -3.77
C GLY A 57 -3.38 -2.58 -2.79
N SER A 58 -4.72 -2.51 -2.81
CA SER A 58 -5.41 -1.84 -1.72
C SER A 58 -5.35 -2.68 -0.45
N SER A 59 -5.20 -2.03 0.71
CA SER A 59 -5.04 -2.74 1.99
C SER A 59 -6.22 -3.68 2.28
N GLY A 60 -7.46 -3.28 1.97
CA GLY A 60 -8.63 -4.12 2.18
C GLY A 60 -8.68 -5.34 1.24
N ALA A 61 -8.26 -5.19 -0.03
CA ALA A 61 -8.19 -6.32 -0.95
C ALA A 61 -7.11 -7.32 -0.53
N LEU A 62 -5.93 -6.83 -0.13
CA LEU A 62 -4.86 -7.68 0.39
C LEU A 62 -5.26 -8.39 1.69
N THR A 63 -5.97 -7.70 2.60
CA THR A 63 -6.51 -8.32 3.81
C THR A 63 -7.43 -9.51 3.48
N ARG A 64 -8.35 -9.35 2.52
CA ARG A 64 -9.22 -10.46 2.10
C ARG A 64 -8.43 -11.62 1.49
N GLN A 65 -7.38 -11.34 0.70
CA GLN A 65 -6.50 -12.39 0.15
C GLN A 65 -5.78 -13.15 1.27
N ILE A 66 -5.28 -12.45 2.29
CA ILE A 66 -4.61 -13.07 3.46
C ILE A 66 -5.61 -13.94 4.23
N GLU A 67 -6.83 -13.46 4.45
CA GLU A 67 -7.90 -14.23 5.09
C GLU A 67 -8.28 -15.48 4.29
N ALA A 68 -8.24 -15.40 2.96
CA ALA A 68 -8.45 -16.52 2.04
C ALA A 68 -7.24 -17.46 1.93
N GLY A 69 -6.15 -17.21 2.66
CA GLY A 69 -4.99 -18.09 2.71
C GLY A 69 -3.90 -17.80 1.67
N ALA A 70 -3.87 -16.61 1.07
CA ALA A 70 -2.78 -16.23 0.19
C ALA A 70 -1.42 -16.29 0.95
N PRO A 71 -0.34 -16.78 0.30
CA PRO A 71 0.91 -17.14 0.95
C PRO A 71 1.82 -15.91 1.21
N PHE A 72 1.23 -14.83 1.67
CA PHE A 72 1.99 -13.67 2.12
C PHE A 72 2.61 -13.93 3.49
N GLU A 73 3.80 -13.37 3.71
CA GLU A 73 4.57 -13.55 4.94
C GLU A 73 4.66 -12.27 5.79
N VAL A 74 4.62 -11.10 5.15
CA VAL A 74 4.52 -9.80 5.82
C VAL A 74 3.43 -9.00 5.14
N PHE A 75 2.66 -8.24 5.92
CA PHE A 75 1.65 -7.32 5.42
C PHE A 75 1.93 -5.90 5.92
N LEU A 76 1.97 -4.94 4.99
CA LEU A 76 2.05 -3.50 5.25
C LEU A 76 0.74 -2.85 4.80
N SER A 77 0.00 -2.29 5.73
CA SER A 77 -1.33 -1.71 5.52
C SER A 77 -1.30 -0.19 5.67
N ALA A 78 -2.07 0.52 4.86
CA ALA A 78 -2.38 1.94 5.05
C ALA A 78 -3.48 2.19 6.09
N ASP A 79 -3.89 1.15 6.84
CA ASP A 79 -4.88 1.21 7.91
C ASP A 79 -4.55 0.18 8.98
N ALA A 80 -4.19 0.64 10.18
CA ALA A 80 -3.86 -0.21 11.31
C ALA A 80 -5.00 -1.13 11.74
N SER A 81 -6.26 -0.74 11.53
CA SER A 81 -7.43 -1.56 11.89
C SER A 81 -7.46 -2.89 11.12
N LEU A 82 -6.95 -2.92 9.88
CA LEU A 82 -6.85 -4.12 9.06
C LEU A 82 -5.78 -5.07 9.58
N VAL A 83 -4.65 -4.54 10.06
CA VAL A 83 -3.63 -5.34 10.76
C VAL A 83 -4.22 -5.94 12.04
N GLN A 84 -4.90 -5.13 12.85
CA GLN A 84 -5.56 -5.60 14.07
C GLN A 84 -6.63 -6.67 13.80
N ARG A 85 -7.34 -6.56 12.68
CA ARG A 85 -8.29 -7.60 12.24
C ARG A 85 -7.59 -8.93 11.97
N LEU A 86 -6.44 -8.93 11.28
CA LEU A 86 -5.65 -10.14 11.04
C LEU A 86 -5.04 -10.71 12.33
N VAL A 87 -4.64 -9.87 13.28
CA VAL A 87 -4.17 -10.30 14.61
C VAL A 87 -5.29 -11.01 15.37
N ARG A 88 -6.48 -10.38 15.45
CA ARG A 88 -7.63 -10.99 16.15
C ARG A 88 -8.11 -12.29 15.52
N SER A 89 -8.00 -12.44 14.19
CA SER A 89 -8.34 -13.70 13.49
C SER A 89 -7.22 -14.75 13.52
N GLY A 90 -6.10 -14.48 14.21
CA GLY A 90 -4.97 -15.39 14.30
C GLY A 90 -4.19 -15.57 12.99
N ARG A 91 -4.38 -14.67 12.00
CA ARG A 91 -3.66 -14.69 10.72
C ARG A 91 -2.33 -13.94 10.79
N ALA A 92 -2.18 -13.02 11.72
CA ALA A 92 -0.93 -12.30 11.98
C ALA A 92 -0.41 -12.57 13.40
N GLU A 93 0.89 -12.39 13.58
CA GLU A 93 1.58 -12.60 14.86
C GLU A 93 1.84 -11.26 15.55
N GLY A 94 1.66 -11.23 16.87
CA GLY A 94 1.89 -10.05 17.68
C GLY A 94 0.93 -8.90 17.40
N PRO A 95 1.18 -7.72 18.01
CA PRO A 95 0.27 -6.57 17.91
C PRO A 95 0.41 -5.78 16.59
N GLY A 96 1.39 -6.12 15.75
CA GLY A 96 1.80 -5.30 14.62
C GLY A 96 2.72 -4.15 15.04
N MET A 97 3.20 -3.38 14.04
CA MET A 97 4.09 -2.23 14.23
C MET A 97 3.61 -1.08 13.36
N ASP A 98 3.27 0.05 13.98
CA ASP A 98 2.98 1.26 13.24
C ASP A 98 4.27 1.86 12.69
N TYR A 99 4.31 2.10 11.37
CA TYR A 99 5.51 2.60 10.68
C TYR A 99 5.35 4.01 10.14
N GLY A 100 4.13 4.58 10.13
CA GLY A 100 3.94 5.93 9.64
C GLY A 100 2.49 6.41 9.66
N ARG A 101 2.30 7.61 9.10
CA ARG A 101 0.98 8.21 8.87
C ARG A 101 0.85 8.67 7.42
N GLY A 102 -0.20 8.23 6.76
CA GLY A 102 -0.56 8.68 5.44
C GLY A 102 -1.14 10.09 5.44
N ARG A 103 -0.92 10.82 4.35
CA ARG A 103 -1.49 12.16 4.12
C ARG A 103 -2.18 12.19 2.77
N LEU A 104 -3.38 12.75 2.72
CA LEU A 104 -4.17 12.88 1.50
C LEU A 104 -3.87 14.22 0.83
N MET A 105 -3.58 14.18 -0.47
CA MET A 105 -3.22 15.32 -1.28
C MET A 105 -4.21 15.48 -2.44
N LEU A 106 -4.55 16.73 -2.78
CA LEU A 106 -5.06 17.04 -4.10
C LEU A 106 -3.86 17.06 -5.05
N TYR A 107 -3.88 16.27 -6.10
CA TYR A 107 -2.87 16.23 -7.15
C TYR A 107 -3.50 16.63 -8.49
N ALA A 108 -2.79 17.43 -9.26
CA ALA A 108 -3.14 17.76 -10.63
C ALA A 108 -1.88 17.80 -11.51
N ARG A 109 -1.94 17.15 -12.69
CA ARG A 109 -0.86 17.19 -13.66
C ARG A 109 -0.70 18.58 -14.29
N LYS A 110 0.44 18.87 -14.87
CA LYS A 110 0.66 20.08 -15.67
C LYS A 110 -0.39 20.17 -16.79
N GLY A 111 -0.95 21.36 -16.99
CA GLY A 111 -2.02 21.60 -17.96
C GLY A 111 -3.43 21.21 -17.47
N SER A 112 -3.59 20.72 -16.25
CA SER A 112 -4.91 20.55 -15.65
C SER A 112 -5.60 21.90 -15.42
N PRO A 113 -6.94 22.00 -15.58
CA PRO A 113 -7.70 23.18 -15.17
C PRO A 113 -7.78 23.38 -13.66
N VAL A 114 -7.30 22.41 -12.86
CA VAL A 114 -7.33 22.43 -11.39
C VAL A 114 -5.95 22.78 -10.86
N ARG A 115 -5.90 23.75 -9.91
CA ARG A 115 -4.65 24.17 -9.24
C ARG A 115 -4.50 23.43 -7.92
N ALA A 116 -3.76 22.32 -7.92
CA ALA A 116 -3.63 21.45 -6.75
C ALA A 116 -3.11 22.18 -5.50
N THR A 117 -2.28 23.23 -5.63
CA THR A 117 -1.71 23.98 -4.52
C THR A 117 -2.77 24.68 -3.63
N GLY A 118 -3.97 24.92 -4.16
CA GLY A 118 -5.12 25.45 -3.40
C GLY A 118 -5.87 24.39 -2.59
N ALA A 119 -5.50 23.11 -2.73
CA ALA A 119 -6.07 21.95 -2.01
C ALA A 119 -7.60 22.00 -1.82
N GLY A 120 -8.11 21.95 -0.56
CA GLY A 120 -9.55 21.89 -0.26
C GLY A 120 -10.38 23.02 -0.88
N PRO A 121 -10.06 24.31 -0.69
CA PRO A 121 -10.79 25.42 -1.32
C PRO A 121 -10.81 25.35 -2.86
N GLU A 122 -9.71 24.94 -3.50
CA GLU A 122 -9.68 24.79 -4.95
C GLU A 122 -10.50 23.59 -5.41
N LEU A 123 -10.46 22.46 -4.70
CA LEU A 123 -11.28 21.29 -4.98
C LEU A 123 -12.77 21.64 -4.97
N VAL A 124 -13.24 22.34 -3.94
CA VAL A 124 -14.62 22.84 -3.81
C VAL A 124 -14.99 23.74 -4.98
N ARG A 125 -14.13 24.72 -5.30
CA ARG A 125 -14.33 25.68 -6.38
C ARG A 125 -14.41 25.00 -7.74
N ALA A 126 -13.45 24.14 -8.04
CA ALA A 126 -13.35 23.44 -9.32
C ALA A 126 -14.51 22.45 -9.56
N LEU A 127 -15.08 21.88 -8.50
CA LEU A 127 -16.29 21.07 -8.57
C LEU A 127 -17.53 21.94 -8.86
N ARG A 128 -17.65 23.08 -8.19
CA ARG A 128 -18.82 23.98 -8.31
C ARG A 128 -18.87 24.70 -9.65
N ASP A 129 -17.72 25.15 -10.16
CA ASP A 129 -17.64 25.87 -11.45
C ASP A 129 -17.52 24.92 -12.67
N GLY A 130 -17.49 23.60 -12.44
CA GLY A 130 -17.49 22.59 -13.50
C GLY A 130 -16.14 22.35 -14.20
N ARG A 131 -15.05 23.00 -13.78
CA ARG A 131 -13.70 22.74 -14.31
C ARG A 131 -13.21 21.34 -13.97
N LEU A 132 -13.62 20.77 -12.85
CA LEU A 132 -13.32 19.41 -12.42
C LEU A 132 -14.47 18.49 -12.82
N ARG A 133 -14.34 17.83 -13.95
CA ARG A 133 -15.32 16.89 -14.53
C ARG A 133 -15.06 15.44 -14.14
N LYS A 134 -13.79 15.09 -13.86
CA LYS A 134 -13.36 13.77 -13.43
C LYS A 134 -12.35 13.90 -12.30
N LEU A 135 -12.68 13.31 -11.15
CA LEU A 135 -11.84 13.24 -9.95
C LEU A 135 -11.44 11.80 -9.68
N ALA A 136 -10.15 11.49 -9.74
CA ALA A 136 -9.65 10.17 -9.41
C ALA A 136 -9.53 10.00 -7.89
N ILE A 137 -10.10 8.92 -7.36
CA ILE A 137 -9.89 8.45 -5.98
C ILE A 137 -9.71 6.94 -5.97
N ALA A 138 -9.04 6.40 -4.97
CA ALA A 138 -9.07 4.95 -4.72
C ALA A 138 -10.50 4.53 -4.33
N ASN A 139 -10.90 3.30 -4.65
CA ASN A 139 -12.24 2.80 -4.33
C ASN A 139 -12.46 2.79 -2.79
N PRO A 140 -13.43 3.56 -2.28
CA PRO A 140 -13.69 3.69 -0.84
C PRO A 140 -14.11 2.39 -0.14
N ASP A 141 -14.60 1.39 -0.89
CA ASP A 141 -15.12 0.15 -0.31
C ASP A 141 -14.01 -0.76 0.23
N HIS A 142 -12.78 -0.59 -0.26
CA HIS A 142 -11.67 -1.44 0.16
C HIS A 142 -10.30 -0.74 0.28
N ALA A 143 -10.20 0.54 -0.14
CA ALA A 143 -8.95 1.28 -0.06
C ALA A 143 -9.02 2.36 1.04
N PRO A 144 -8.08 2.37 2.01
CA PRO A 144 -8.06 3.36 3.10
C PRO A 144 -8.03 4.80 2.59
N TYR A 145 -7.22 5.10 1.59
CA TYR A 145 -7.17 6.43 0.97
C TYR A 145 -8.47 6.79 0.22
N GLY A 146 -9.20 5.80 -0.29
CA GLY A 146 -10.54 6.02 -0.86
C GLY A 146 -11.55 6.42 0.21
N ARG A 147 -11.54 5.74 1.38
CA ARG A 147 -12.36 6.14 2.53
C ARG A 147 -12.04 7.55 2.98
N ALA A 148 -10.75 7.87 3.15
CA ALA A 148 -10.31 9.21 3.52
C ALA A 148 -10.74 10.27 2.49
N ALA A 149 -10.66 9.96 1.19
CA ALA A 149 -11.15 10.83 0.12
C ALA A 149 -12.66 11.08 0.23
N ARG A 150 -13.46 10.03 0.45
CA ARG A 150 -14.91 10.15 0.66
C ARG A 150 -15.24 10.99 1.90
N GLU A 151 -14.55 10.77 3.01
CA GLU A 151 -14.71 11.52 4.24
C GLU A 151 -14.39 13.02 4.01
N ALA A 152 -13.26 13.32 3.37
CA ALA A 152 -12.85 14.67 3.05
C ALA A 152 -13.85 15.39 2.14
N LEU A 153 -14.37 14.73 1.10
CA LEU A 153 -15.38 15.31 0.21
C LEU A 153 -16.71 15.59 0.93
N ARG A 154 -17.09 14.71 1.87
CA ARG A 154 -18.28 14.92 2.72
C ARG A 154 -18.07 16.08 3.70
N ALA A 155 -16.94 16.14 4.38
CA ALA A 155 -16.60 17.22 5.30
C ALA A 155 -16.51 18.59 4.60
N LEU A 156 -16.08 18.61 3.34
CA LEU A 156 -16.08 19.81 2.48
C LEU A 156 -17.48 20.17 1.91
N GLY A 157 -18.51 19.34 2.14
CA GLY A 157 -19.86 19.57 1.63
C GLY A 157 -19.98 19.50 0.10
N VAL A 158 -19.16 18.66 -0.55
CA VAL A 158 -19.13 18.54 -2.01
C VAL A 158 -19.21 17.09 -2.50
N TRP A 159 -19.57 16.14 -1.64
CA TRP A 159 -19.69 14.73 -2.02
C TRP A 159 -20.66 14.53 -3.19
N ASP A 160 -21.87 15.06 -3.11
CA ASP A 160 -22.91 14.89 -4.12
C ASP A 160 -22.52 15.49 -5.49
N LEU A 161 -21.68 16.52 -5.50
CA LEU A 161 -21.10 17.07 -6.72
C LEU A 161 -19.96 16.22 -7.28
N ALA A 162 -19.20 15.60 -6.40
CA ALA A 162 -18.03 14.79 -6.77
C ALA A 162 -18.43 13.38 -7.20
N GLU A 163 -19.39 12.74 -6.51
CA GLU A 163 -19.75 11.32 -6.70
C GLU A 163 -20.00 10.94 -8.17
N PRO A 164 -20.82 11.67 -8.96
CA PRO A 164 -21.05 11.35 -10.37
C PRO A 164 -19.83 11.61 -11.28
N ARG A 165 -18.79 12.22 -10.75
CA ARG A 165 -17.55 12.58 -11.47
C ARG A 165 -16.36 11.72 -11.04
N LEU A 166 -16.58 10.73 -10.17
CA LEU A 166 -15.49 9.90 -9.66
C LEU A 166 -14.97 8.93 -10.73
N VAL A 167 -13.65 8.85 -10.80
CA VAL A 167 -12.91 7.79 -11.48
C VAL A 167 -12.27 6.93 -10.40
N LEU A 168 -12.83 5.74 -10.18
CA LEU A 168 -12.41 4.85 -9.11
C LEU A 168 -11.23 3.98 -9.55
N GLY A 169 -10.13 4.08 -8.81
CA GLY A 169 -9.01 3.15 -8.93
C GLY A 169 -9.13 2.02 -7.90
N ASP A 170 -8.80 0.79 -8.28
CA ASP A 170 -8.77 -0.35 -7.35
C ASP A 170 -7.76 -0.16 -6.22
N SER A 171 -6.84 0.77 -6.37
CA SER A 171 -5.84 1.11 -5.38
C SER A 171 -5.46 2.59 -5.45
N ALA A 172 -4.77 3.09 -4.42
CA ALA A 172 -4.29 4.46 -4.41
C ALA A 172 -3.31 4.76 -5.54
N ALA A 173 -2.47 3.78 -5.92
CA ALA A 173 -1.57 3.92 -7.05
C ALA A 173 -2.31 4.01 -8.39
N GLN A 174 -3.39 3.27 -8.58
CA GLN A 174 -4.19 3.36 -9.80
C GLN A 174 -4.93 4.71 -9.89
N ALA A 175 -5.48 5.21 -8.78
CA ALA A 175 -6.07 6.54 -8.74
C ALA A 175 -5.05 7.64 -9.08
N ALA A 176 -3.84 7.55 -8.52
CA ALA A 176 -2.73 8.46 -8.85
C ALA A 176 -2.37 8.40 -10.35
N ARG A 177 -2.36 7.20 -10.93
CA ARG A 177 -2.10 7.01 -12.36
C ARG A 177 -3.17 7.65 -13.23
N PHE A 178 -4.46 7.55 -12.89
CA PHE A 178 -5.53 8.24 -13.63
C PHE A 178 -5.33 9.77 -13.64
N ALA A 179 -4.97 10.36 -12.51
CA ALA A 179 -4.69 11.79 -12.43
C ALA A 179 -3.41 12.18 -13.21
N LEU A 180 -2.38 11.33 -13.20
CA LEU A 180 -1.13 11.53 -13.92
C LEU A 180 -1.32 11.48 -15.44
N THR A 181 -2.04 10.48 -15.96
CA THR A 181 -2.16 10.22 -17.41
C THR A 181 -3.29 11.01 -18.07
N GLY A 182 -4.07 11.79 -17.32
CA GLY A 182 -5.20 12.57 -17.84
C GLY A 182 -6.51 11.80 -17.91
N GLY A 183 -6.60 10.63 -17.34
CA GLY A 183 -7.86 9.91 -17.11
C GLY A 183 -8.82 10.66 -16.16
N ALA A 184 -8.26 11.59 -15.36
CA ALA A 184 -8.98 12.56 -14.55
C ALA A 184 -8.24 13.90 -14.53
N GLU A 185 -8.95 15.02 -14.36
CA GLU A 185 -8.35 16.36 -14.25
C GLU A 185 -7.53 16.51 -12.96
N ALA A 186 -7.95 15.84 -11.88
CA ALA A 186 -7.25 15.81 -10.59
C ALA A 186 -7.45 14.47 -9.89
N GLY A 187 -6.69 14.22 -8.83
CA GLY A 187 -6.87 13.05 -7.96
C GLY A 187 -6.66 13.38 -6.49
N LEU A 188 -7.37 12.66 -5.62
CA LEU A 188 -7.06 12.60 -4.20
C LEU A 188 -6.14 11.41 -3.97
N VAL A 189 -4.85 11.70 -3.75
CA VAL A 189 -3.78 10.70 -3.76
C VAL A 189 -2.93 10.76 -2.49
N PRO A 190 -2.21 9.69 -2.11
CA PRO A 190 -1.23 9.73 -1.04
C PRO A 190 -0.09 10.71 -1.32
N LEU A 191 0.39 11.40 -0.28
CA LEU A 191 1.63 12.19 -0.37
C LEU A 191 2.81 11.34 -0.83
N SER A 192 2.92 10.11 -0.36
CA SER A 192 4.00 9.19 -0.72
C SER A 192 4.07 8.90 -2.22
N LEU A 193 2.94 8.88 -2.91
CA LEU A 193 2.89 8.77 -4.37
C LEU A 193 3.15 10.12 -5.04
N ALA A 194 2.59 11.22 -4.52
CA ALA A 194 2.82 12.55 -5.07
C ALA A 194 4.31 12.96 -5.06
N LEU A 195 5.09 12.42 -4.11
CA LEU A 195 6.55 12.63 -3.98
C LEU A 195 7.40 11.71 -4.88
N THR A 196 6.80 10.74 -5.57
CA THR A 196 7.57 9.94 -6.53
C THR A 196 8.07 10.82 -7.67
N PRO A 197 9.27 10.55 -8.25
CA PRO A 197 9.82 11.35 -9.33
C PRO A 197 8.84 11.52 -10.50
N GLU A 198 8.05 10.49 -10.81
CA GLU A 198 7.08 10.47 -11.90
C GLU A 198 5.96 11.50 -11.66
N LEU A 199 5.31 11.50 -10.48
CA LEU A 199 4.22 12.44 -10.18
C LEU A 199 4.75 13.85 -9.89
N ALA A 200 5.83 13.97 -9.13
CA ALA A 200 6.43 15.28 -8.79
C ALA A 200 6.93 16.02 -10.04
N GLY A 201 7.50 15.30 -11.00
CA GLY A 201 7.94 15.87 -12.28
C GLY A 201 6.81 16.27 -13.22
N ALA A 202 5.65 15.62 -13.14
CA ALA A 202 4.55 15.80 -14.07
C ALA A 202 3.43 16.73 -13.58
N GLY A 203 3.39 17.07 -12.28
CA GLY A 203 2.28 17.84 -11.71
C GLY A 203 2.65 18.58 -10.43
N ALA A 204 1.61 19.05 -9.76
CA ALA A 204 1.68 19.68 -8.45
C ALA A 204 0.70 19.02 -7.49
N HIS A 205 0.97 19.15 -6.21
CA HIS A 205 0.07 18.66 -5.16
C HIS A 205 -0.09 19.70 -4.05
N GLY A 206 -1.23 19.65 -3.36
CA GLY A 206 -1.54 20.46 -2.19
C GLY A 206 -2.15 19.60 -1.10
N ARG A 207 -1.77 19.83 0.15
CA ARG A 207 -2.24 19.05 1.29
C ARG A 207 -3.69 19.38 1.61
N LEU A 208 -4.54 18.34 1.71
CA LEU A 208 -5.84 18.51 2.36
C LEU A 208 -5.66 18.60 3.88
N ASP A 209 -6.54 19.36 4.52
CA ASP A 209 -6.55 19.46 5.98
C ASP A 209 -6.78 18.06 6.59
N PRO A 210 -5.89 17.59 7.48
CA PRO A 210 -6.04 16.30 8.16
C PRO A 210 -7.31 16.17 8.99
N ALA A 211 -7.93 17.29 9.40
CA ALA A 211 -9.19 17.28 10.12
C ALA A 211 -10.39 16.83 9.27
N LEU A 212 -10.25 16.76 7.94
CA LEU A 212 -11.31 16.39 7.02
C LEU A 212 -11.54 14.86 6.93
N TYR A 213 -10.66 14.05 7.49
CA TYR A 213 -10.73 12.58 7.40
C TYR A 213 -10.07 11.91 8.61
N ALA A 214 -10.46 10.67 8.88
CA ALA A 214 -9.85 9.88 9.97
C ALA A 214 -8.35 9.65 9.71
N PRO A 215 -7.52 9.64 10.77
CA PRO A 215 -6.08 9.44 10.63
C PRO A 215 -5.72 8.14 9.91
N LEU A 216 -4.88 8.23 8.88
CA LEU A 216 -4.38 7.09 8.11
C LEU A 216 -3.13 6.50 8.80
N VAL A 217 -3.32 5.83 9.93
CA VAL A 217 -2.23 5.15 10.65
C VAL A 217 -1.82 3.92 9.86
N GLN A 218 -0.55 3.89 9.45
CA GLN A 218 0.01 2.79 8.67
C GLN A 218 0.70 1.79 9.58
N SER A 219 0.35 0.51 9.43
CA SER A 219 0.84 -0.55 10.29
C SER A 219 1.27 -1.78 9.48
N ALA A 220 2.25 -2.52 10.00
CA ALA A 220 2.73 -3.77 9.42
C ALA A 220 2.64 -4.91 10.42
N ALA A 221 2.52 -6.13 9.91
CA ALA A 221 2.56 -7.34 10.72
C ALA A 221 3.28 -8.48 9.99
N VAL A 222 3.88 -9.37 10.79
CA VAL A 222 4.31 -10.69 10.34
C VAL A 222 3.08 -11.58 10.28
N LEU A 223 2.91 -12.30 9.19
CA LEU A 223 1.80 -13.23 9.01
C LEU A 223 2.16 -14.61 9.56
N ARG A 224 1.15 -15.38 9.95
CA ARG A 224 1.36 -16.74 10.48
C ARG A 224 2.05 -17.62 9.44
N GLY A 225 3.08 -18.34 9.87
CA GLY A 225 3.88 -19.21 9.00
C GLY A 225 5.04 -18.51 8.28
N ALA A 226 5.26 -17.21 8.54
CA ALA A 226 6.38 -16.47 7.96
C ALA A 226 7.74 -17.09 8.30
N GLY A 227 8.62 -17.16 7.32
CA GLY A 227 9.98 -17.65 7.47
C GLY A 227 10.92 -16.64 8.15
N ARG A 228 12.16 -17.07 8.40
CA ARG A 228 13.18 -16.24 9.05
C ARG A 228 13.46 -14.93 8.28
N GLU A 229 13.55 -15.01 6.96
CA GLU A 229 13.86 -13.87 6.11
C GLU A 229 12.74 -12.80 6.13
N ALA A 230 11.47 -13.24 6.15
CA ALA A 230 10.32 -12.36 6.29
C ALA A 230 10.34 -11.60 7.63
N ARG A 231 10.67 -12.30 8.72
CA ARG A 231 10.82 -11.69 10.06
C ARG A 231 11.98 -10.71 10.11
N ALA A 232 13.09 -11.03 9.46
CA ALA A 232 14.25 -10.13 9.35
C ALA A 232 13.87 -8.87 8.56
N PHE A 233 13.14 -8.99 7.44
CA PHE A 233 12.63 -7.85 6.69
C PHE A 233 11.66 -7.01 7.51
N PHE A 234 10.72 -7.62 8.23
CA PHE A 234 9.81 -6.91 9.13
C PHE A 234 10.57 -6.14 10.22
N ALA A 235 11.55 -6.75 10.88
CA ALA A 235 12.38 -6.08 11.87
C ALA A 235 13.16 -4.89 11.25
N PHE A 236 13.64 -5.05 10.00
CA PHE A 236 14.34 -3.99 9.28
C PHE A 236 13.46 -2.75 9.00
N LEU A 237 12.13 -2.90 8.88
CA LEU A 237 11.21 -1.75 8.75
C LEU A 237 11.34 -0.76 9.92
N GLY A 238 11.73 -1.25 11.11
CA GLY A 238 12.00 -0.43 12.29
C GLY A 238 13.39 0.21 12.32
N SER A 239 14.28 -0.09 11.37
CA SER A 239 15.64 0.45 11.32
C SER A 239 15.67 1.95 10.99
N ARG A 240 16.81 2.60 11.31
CA ARG A 240 17.05 4.00 10.96
C ARG A 240 17.01 4.22 9.44
N GLU A 241 17.54 3.27 8.68
CA GLU A 241 17.60 3.31 7.21
C GLU A 241 16.20 3.23 6.59
N ALA A 242 15.34 2.33 7.06
CA ALA A 242 13.97 2.21 6.57
C ALA A 242 13.14 3.43 6.95
N ARG A 243 13.25 3.90 8.20
CA ARG A 243 12.56 5.12 8.66
C ARG A 243 12.99 6.37 7.88
N ALA A 244 14.26 6.48 7.47
CA ALA A 244 14.70 7.57 6.63
C ALA A 244 13.97 7.57 5.28
N VAL A 245 13.84 6.40 4.61
CA VAL A 245 13.06 6.31 3.36
C VAL A 245 11.60 6.70 3.59
N LEU A 246 10.97 6.20 4.66
CA LEU A 246 9.58 6.54 4.97
C LEU A 246 9.38 8.05 5.19
N ARG A 247 10.33 8.73 5.85
CA ARG A 247 10.31 10.20 5.99
C ARG A 247 10.43 10.91 4.65
N ASP A 248 11.34 10.48 3.80
CA ASP A 248 11.56 11.07 2.46
C ASP A 248 10.29 11.00 1.60
N PHE A 249 9.46 9.96 1.81
CA PHE A 249 8.14 9.80 1.18
C PHE A 249 6.97 10.37 2.01
N GLY A 250 7.25 11.17 3.03
CA GLY A 250 6.22 11.85 3.82
C GLY A 250 5.36 10.94 4.69
N LEU A 251 5.86 9.75 5.06
CA LEU A 251 5.15 8.77 5.89
C LEU A 251 5.57 8.81 7.37
N ALA A 252 6.50 9.68 7.76
CA ALA A 252 6.90 9.79 9.15
C ALA A 252 5.72 10.19 10.05
N PRO A 253 5.67 9.70 11.31
CA PRO A 253 4.75 10.22 12.31
C PRO A 253 4.91 11.74 12.48
N GLU A 254 3.82 12.45 12.78
CA GLU A 254 3.91 13.89 13.08
C GLU A 254 4.73 14.09 14.36
N GLY A 255 5.71 15.00 14.33
CA GLY A 255 6.59 15.29 15.48
C GLY A 255 7.88 14.47 15.56
N SER A 256 8.17 13.57 14.61
CA SER A 256 9.49 12.91 14.50
C SER A 256 10.41 13.74 13.58
N ALA A 257 11.05 14.77 14.17
CA ALA A 257 12.15 15.47 13.54
C ALA A 257 13.47 14.67 13.67
#